data_26ee6bfdba571ac7e830b286d1e23077
#
_entry.id   26ee6bfdba571ac7e830b286d1e23077
#
_cell.length_a   1.000
_cell.length_b   1.000
_cell.length_c   1.000
_cell.angle_alpha   90.00
_cell.angle_beta   90.00
_cell.angle_gamma   90.00
#
_symmetry.space_group_name_H-M   'P 1'
#
loop_
_entity.id
_entity.type
_entity.pdbx_description
1 polymer ?
#
loop_
_entity_poly.entity_id
_entity_poly.type
_entity_poly.pdbx_seq_one_letter_code
_entity_poly.pdbx_strand_id
1 'polypeptide(L)'
;MKIQSFSTALLLLQGARADAASSGQKGIEWGDCTEFNSTEPIQCANLTVLLDYTSPNSSKTLDLQLLRIPATRQPSKGSILFNFGGPSVAGRPTMARAGGVFRNATSEYHDLVTFDPRCFEDQDELTAHLLRSPKAWAIMTWPNFWSNSSDVTPGRLWASTKLLADKCYEKNKEIGGVYGTAFVARDMMQIVDALGEDGLLRYWGGSYGTLLGQTAAAMFPDRIDRMVLDGNLNGHEYYNAWDDEQWASSDKAFSAVFQSCVASPSTCPLAHRNQTAQELEDATYALINDLNSRPVPFNGTLIDYNVVKAGIMSALYSPSYWPILTNGLDALMSGNYTLFAETWAKLTSSYEGIGASSDAQLEIRCGDKIARVDTLDEFLPIMDRLGRSSKIFGDVQVILEMTCAQWRLNAKERYAGDFAVKTRHPVMFIGNTADAFTPLVSAKNMSDAFEGSRVLHVDGYGHGSVGISRCAALATADYYVNGTLPKEDAFCELDVPIL
;
A
#
# COMPACT_ATOMS: atom_id res chain seq x y z
N MET A 1 10.56 79.01 18.84
CA MET A 1 10.29 77.94 17.95
C MET A 1 11.15 76.74 18.43
N LYS A 2 10.57 75.82 19.22
CA LYS A 2 11.27 74.75 19.87
C LYS A 2 11.18 73.51 18.97
N ILE A 3 12.34 72.97 18.59
CA ILE A 3 12.47 71.71 17.85
C ILE A 3 12.57 70.61 18.90
N GLN A 4 11.63 69.70 18.93
CA GLN A 4 11.67 68.50 19.75
C GLN A 4 12.31 67.35 18.94
N SER A 5 13.39 66.79 19.46
CA SER A 5 14.04 65.56 18.97
C SER A 5 13.25 64.33 19.40
N PHE A 6 12.90 63.51 18.47
CA PHE A 6 12.38 62.13 18.73
C PHE A 6 13.55 61.18 18.79
N SER A 7 13.76 60.58 19.96
CA SER A 7 14.66 59.42 20.11
C SER A 7 13.95 58.16 19.80
N THR A 8 14.43 57.45 18.80
CA THR A 8 13.95 56.11 18.42
C THR A 8 14.62 55.06 19.30
N ALA A 9 13.87 54.43 20.18
CA ALA A 9 14.34 53.31 20.97
C ALA A 9 14.27 52.01 20.13
N LEU A 10 15.42 51.43 19.87
CA LEU A 10 15.57 50.13 19.18
C LEU A 10 15.36 49.01 20.21
N LEU A 11 14.21 48.34 20.18
CA LEU A 11 13.93 47.15 20.97
C LEU A 11 14.63 45.95 20.31
N LEU A 12 15.70 45.47 20.91
CA LEU A 12 16.32 44.19 20.63
C LEU A 12 15.42 43.08 21.19
N LEU A 13 14.67 42.42 20.32
CA LEU A 13 14.03 41.13 20.61
C LEU A 13 15.09 40.04 20.68
N GLN A 14 15.53 39.71 21.90
CA GLN A 14 16.25 38.47 22.13
C GLN A 14 15.28 37.30 21.96
N GLY A 15 15.38 36.62 20.84
CA GLY A 15 14.70 35.32 20.61
C GLY A 15 15.26 34.30 21.60
N ALA A 16 14.44 33.92 22.57
CA ALA A 16 14.72 32.74 23.38
C ALA A 16 14.68 31.51 22.46
N ARG A 17 15.86 30.94 22.15
CA ARG A 17 15.95 29.58 21.69
C ARG A 17 15.50 28.70 22.85
N ALA A 18 14.34 28.09 22.68
CA ALA A 18 13.96 26.95 23.50
C ALA A 18 14.88 25.79 23.09
N ASP A 19 15.91 25.55 23.89
CA ASP A 19 16.62 24.28 23.87
C ASP A 19 15.60 23.19 24.21
N ALA A 20 15.15 22.46 23.19
CA ALA A 20 14.41 21.22 23.38
C ALA A 20 15.38 20.29 24.15
N ALA A 21 15.06 20.02 25.41
CA ALA A 21 15.75 19.03 26.20
C ALA A 21 15.72 17.72 25.41
N SER A 22 16.90 17.29 24.92
CA SER A 22 17.08 15.94 24.39
C SER A 22 16.85 14.99 25.57
N SER A 23 15.65 14.44 25.69
CA SER A 23 15.44 13.21 26.44
C SER A 23 16.38 12.20 25.80
N GLY A 24 17.36 11.71 26.54
CA GLY A 24 18.36 10.75 26.04
C GLY A 24 17.66 9.49 25.56
N GLN A 25 17.25 9.50 24.29
CA GLN A 25 16.69 8.34 23.63
C GLN A 25 17.83 7.35 23.48
N LYS A 26 17.71 6.19 24.13
CA LYS A 26 18.67 5.11 23.93
C LYS A 26 18.61 4.70 22.46
N GLY A 27 19.78 4.51 21.83
CA GLY A 27 19.85 3.95 20.48
C GLY A 27 19.19 2.57 20.40
N ILE A 28 18.85 2.14 19.19
CA ILE A 28 18.22 0.83 18.95
C ILE A 28 19.23 -0.27 19.30
N GLU A 29 18.83 -1.18 20.19
CA GLU A 29 19.63 -2.35 20.57
C GLU A 29 19.22 -3.53 19.67
N TRP A 30 20.04 -3.79 18.65
CA TRP A 30 19.82 -4.88 17.70
C TRP A 30 20.27 -6.22 18.26
N GLY A 31 19.44 -7.25 18.19
CA GLY A 31 19.71 -8.62 18.60
C GLY A 31 19.39 -9.64 17.51
N ASP A 32 19.62 -10.90 17.81
CA ASP A 32 19.28 -12.01 16.91
C ASP A 32 17.78 -12.08 16.70
N CYS A 33 17.38 -12.30 15.46
CA CYS A 33 16.00 -12.45 15.06
C CYS A 33 15.69 -13.94 14.80
N THR A 34 15.03 -14.60 15.74
CA THR A 34 14.72 -16.04 15.64
C THR A 34 13.29 -16.33 15.18
N GLU A 35 12.49 -15.29 14.99
CA GLU A 35 11.06 -15.42 14.62
C GLU A 35 10.87 -15.78 13.15
N PHE A 36 11.83 -15.44 12.30
CA PHE A 36 11.72 -15.60 10.84
C PHE A 36 12.84 -16.46 10.26
N ASN A 37 12.50 -17.30 9.29
CA ASN A 37 13.50 -17.93 8.43
C ASN A 37 13.85 -16.95 7.30
N SER A 38 15.14 -16.61 7.16
CA SER A 38 15.63 -15.72 6.11
C SER A 38 16.93 -16.24 5.53
N THR A 39 17.14 -16.01 4.23
CA THR A 39 18.44 -16.24 3.57
C THR A 39 19.41 -15.10 3.83
N GLU A 40 18.90 -13.97 4.33
CA GLU A 40 19.68 -12.79 4.67
C GLU A 40 20.01 -12.74 6.17
N PRO A 41 21.15 -12.16 6.57
CA PRO A 41 21.41 -11.93 7.98
C PRO A 41 20.45 -10.88 8.53
N ILE A 42 19.51 -11.30 9.37
CA ILE A 42 18.49 -10.44 9.96
C ILE A 42 18.75 -10.20 11.43
N GLN A 43 18.43 -8.99 11.88
CA GLN A 43 18.46 -8.59 13.29
C GLN A 43 17.14 -7.96 13.66
N CYS A 44 16.67 -8.21 14.89
CA CYS A 44 15.42 -7.66 15.41
C CYS A 44 15.68 -6.71 16.58
N ALA A 45 14.75 -5.78 16.80
CA ALA A 45 14.77 -4.85 17.91
C ALA A 45 13.36 -4.33 18.22
N ASN A 46 13.18 -3.74 19.38
CA ASN A 46 12.01 -2.97 19.77
C ASN A 46 12.37 -1.52 20.02
N LEU A 47 11.50 -0.61 19.64
CA LEU A 47 11.63 0.82 19.91
C LEU A 47 10.34 1.31 20.61
N THR A 48 10.46 1.73 21.87
CA THR A 48 9.35 2.33 22.60
C THR A 48 9.09 3.76 22.12
N VAL A 49 7.86 4.05 21.69
CA VAL A 49 7.40 5.35 21.23
C VAL A 49 6.15 5.80 21.96
N LEU A 50 5.79 7.08 21.88
CA LEU A 50 4.53 7.58 22.46
C LEU A 50 3.33 6.94 21.76
N LEU A 51 2.35 6.51 22.54
CA LEU A 51 1.07 6.05 22.00
C LEU A 51 0.32 7.19 21.31
N ASP A 52 0.34 8.39 21.89
CA ASP A 52 -0.40 9.55 21.40
C ASP A 52 0.52 10.79 21.30
N TYR A 53 0.94 11.14 20.10
CA TYR A 53 1.78 12.32 19.84
C TYR A 53 1.07 13.65 20.05
N THR A 54 -0.28 13.67 20.09
CA THR A 54 -1.07 14.87 20.40
C THR A 54 -1.13 15.14 21.90
N SER A 55 -0.67 14.19 22.72
CA SER A 55 -0.62 14.25 24.18
C SER A 55 0.80 13.98 24.70
N PRO A 56 1.79 14.88 24.40
CA PRO A 56 3.22 14.60 24.61
C PRO A 56 3.59 14.41 26.10
N ASN A 57 2.74 14.83 27.04
CA ASN A 57 2.94 14.63 28.47
C ASN A 57 2.34 13.30 28.97
N SER A 58 1.76 12.48 28.12
CA SER A 58 1.25 11.16 28.47
C SER A 58 2.43 10.20 28.70
N SER A 59 2.30 9.34 29.70
CA SER A 59 3.25 8.22 29.92
C SER A 59 2.90 6.96 29.14
N LYS A 60 1.80 6.99 28.35
CA LYS A 60 1.38 5.82 27.57
C LYS A 60 2.28 5.67 26.34
N THR A 61 2.84 4.50 26.17
CA THR A 61 3.76 4.14 25.07
C THR A 61 3.29 2.88 24.38
N LEU A 62 3.88 2.60 23.23
CA LEU A 62 3.83 1.32 22.53
C LEU A 62 5.24 0.96 22.05
N ASP A 63 5.49 -0.32 21.78
CA ASP A 63 6.76 -0.79 21.24
C ASP A 63 6.61 -1.09 19.75
N LEU A 64 7.36 -0.38 18.91
CA LEU A 64 7.49 -0.71 17.50
C LEU A 64 8.47 -1.86 17.35
N GLN A 65 8.05 -2.92 16.69
CA GLN A 65 8.90 -4.04 16.36
C GLN A 65 9.63 -3.77 15.05
N LEU A 66 10.96 -3.90 15.06
CA LEU A 66 11.83 -3.60 13.93
C LEU A 66 12.60 -4.83 13.45
N LEU A 67 12.94 -4.83 12.18
CA LEU A 67 13.87 -5.77 11.58
C LEU A 67 14.89 -5.02 10.72
N ARG A 68 16.17 -5.42 10.80
CA ARG A 68 17.26 -4.89 10.00
C ARG A 68 18.00 -6.00 9.24
N ILE A 69 18.37 -5.70 7.99
CA ILE A 69 19.37 -6.43 7.22
C ILE A 69 20.59 -5.51 7.10
N PRO A 70 21.74 -5.82 7.72
CA PRO A 70 22.90 -4.96 7.68
C PRO A 70 23.50 -4.81 6.28
N ALA A 71 24.10 -3.65 5.99
CA ALA A 71 24.86 -3.38 4.79
C ALA A 71 26.07 -4.33 4.67
N THR A 72 26.26 -4.90 3.47
CA THR A 72 27.41 -5.79 3.18
C THR A 72 28.62 -5.01 2.67
N ARG A 73 28.41 -3.83 2.08
CA ARG A 73 29.48 -2.94 1.62
C ARG A 73 29.75 -1.83 2.63
N GLN A 74 31.03 -1.51 2.84
CA GLN A 74 31.49 -0.53 3.79
C GLN A 74 32.26 0.61 3.10
N PRO A 75 32.25 1.83 3.65
CA PRO A 75 31.43 2.27 4.79
C PRO A 75 29.94 2.29 4.45
N SER A 76 29.09 1.94 5.42
CA SER A 76 27.64 2.08 5.26
C SER A 76 27.27 3.54 4.97
N LYS A 77 26.27 3.73 4.12
CA LYS A 77 25.72 5.06 3.77
C LYS A 77 24.45 5.40 4.57
N GLY A 78 24.23 4.69 5.68
CA GLY A 78 23.07 4.84 6.55
C GLY A 78 21.95 3.84 6.22
N SER A 79 20.85 3.98 6.91
CA SER A 79 19.71 3.07 6.85
C SER A 79 18.64 3.57 5.89
N ILE A 80 18.05 2.65 5.10
CA ILE A 80 16.83 2.89 4.33
C ILE A 80 15.68 2.23 5.07
N LEU A 81 14.65 3.01 5.40
CA LEU A 81 13.43 2.54 6.04
C LEU A 81 12.42 2.09 4.97
N PHE A 82 11.82 0.90 5.14
CA PHE A 82 10.91 0.29 4.18
C PHE A 82 9.49 0.17 4.74
N ASN A 83 8.51 0.43 3.88
CA ASN A 83 7.12 0.06 4.10
C ASN A 83 6.52 -0.55 2.81
N PHE A 84 5.95 -1.75 2.94
CA PHE A 84 5.49 -2.56 1.80
C PHE A 84 4.01 -2.33 1.46
N GLY A 85 3.35 -1.43 2.16
CA GLY A 85 1.99 -0.99 1.83
C GLY A 85 0.88 -1.71 2.58
N GLY A 86 -0.22 -1.91 1.91
CA GLY A 86 -1.48 -2.41 2.46
C GLY A 86 -2.52 -1.29 2.64
N PRO A 87 -2.60 -0.61 3.81
CA PRO A 87 -1.69 -0.44 4.96
C PRO A 87 -1.57 -1.63 5.94
N SER A 88 -1.95 -2.78 5.53
CA SER A 88 -2.10 -4.01 6.32
C SER A 88 -0.94 -5.00 6.18
N VAL A 89 0.14 -4.65 5.45
CA VAL A 89 1.28 -5.56 5.25
C VAL A 89 2.30 -5.39 6.38
N ALA A 90 2.54 -6.48 7.11
CA ALA A 90 3.57 -6.51 8.15
C ALA A 90 4.97 -6.38 7.52
N GLY A 91 5.77 -5.43 8.01
CA GLY A 91 7.09 -5.11 7.45
C GLY A 91 8.10 -6.22 7.70
N ARG A 92 8.21 -6.71 8.94
CA ARG A 92 9.22 -7.67 9.36
C ARG A 92 9.18 -9.00 8.58
N PRO A 93 8.05 -9.74 8.52
CA PRO A 93 8.00 -10.99 7.75
C PRO A 93 8.21 -10.77 6.25
N THR A 94 7.79 -9.62 5.71
CA THR A 94 7.99 -9.28 4.30
C THR A 94 9.47 -9.03 4.00
N MET A 95 10.17 -8.26 4.82
CA MET A 95 11.60 -8.01 4.68
C MET A 95 12.41 -9.29 4.88
N ALA A 96 12.07 -10.12 5.86
CA ALA A 96 12.76 -11.39 6.11
C ALA A 96 12.71 -12.32 4.87
N ARG A 97 11.59 -12.31 4.13
CA ARG A 97 11.39 -13.14 2.94
C ARG A 97 11.96 -12.52 1.66
N ALA A 98 11.81 -11.22 1.46
CA ALA A 98 12.11 -10.52 0.20
C ALA A 98 13.34 -9.59 0.26
N GLY A 99 14.01 -9.50 1.38
CA GLY A 99 15.09 -8.54 1.61
C GLY A 99 16.23 -8.60 0.62
N GLY A 100 16.58 -9.81 0.11
CA GLY A 100 17.62 -9.98 -0.90
C GLY A 100 17.36 -9.23 -2.21
N VAL A 101 16.08 -9.13 -2.63
CA VAL A 101 15.70 -8.37 -3.84
C VAL A 101 15.93 -6.88 -3.63
N PHE A 102 15.54 -6.34 -2.47
CA PHE A 102 15.73 -4.94 -2.11
C PHE A 102 17.20 -4.59 -1.89
N ARG A 103 18.00 -5.51 -1.32
CA ARG A 103 19.44 -5.35 -1.17
C ARG A 103 20.12 -5.12 -2.53
N ASN A 104 19.77 -5.91 -3.54
CA ASN A 104 20.30 -5.75 -4.89
C ASN A 104 19.91 -4.39 -5.49
N ALA A 105 18.68 -3.92 -5.26
CA ALA A 105 18.19 -2.65 -5.76
C ALA A 105 18.74 -1.42 -5.02
N THR A 106 19.43 -1.60 -3.87
CA THR A 106 20.05 -0.52 -3.08
C THR A 106 21.58 -0.56 -3.07
N SER A 107 22.19 -1.41 -3.92
CA SER A 107 23.66 -1.55 -4.08
C SER A 107 24.43 -1.99 -2.83
N GLU A 108 23.74 -2.53 -1.82
CA GLU A 108 24.35 -3.14 -0.62
C GLU A 108 25.09 -2.18 0.34
N TYR A 109 25.08 -0.86 0.08
CA TYR A 109 25.71 0.15 0.93
C TYR A 109 24.87 0.63 2.09
N HIS A 110 23.60 0.21 2.17
CA HIS A 110 22.65 0.66 3.18
C HIS A 110 22.19 -0.50 4.06
N ASP A 111 21.96 -0.22 5.33
CA ASP A 111 21.15 -1.09 6.15
C ASP A 111 19.71 -1.00 5.67
N LEU A 112 19.04 -2.15 5.49
CA LEU A 112 17.62 -2.17 5.16
C LEU A 112 16.84 -2.35 6.46
N VAL A 113 16.06 -1.36 6.83
CA VAL A 113 15.29 -1.36 8.07
C VAL A 113 13.81 -1.34 7.76
N THR A 114 13.04 -2.14 8.47
CA THR A 114 11.58 -2.10 8.41
C THR A 114 10.99 -2.22 9.80
N PHE A 115 9.72 -1.90 9.92
CA PHE A 115 8.96 -2.01 11.15
C PHE A 115 7.54 -2.47 10.87
N ASP A 116 6.90 -3.08 11.85
CA ASP A 116 5.47 -3.30 11.80
C ASP A 116 4.78 -2.03 12.31
N PRO A 117 3.95 -1.36 11.49
CA PRO A 117 3.24 -0.15 11.92
C PRO A 117 2.38 -0.42 13.14
N ARG A 118 2.12 0.63 13.95
CA ARG A 118 1.10 0.55 15.01
C ARG A 118 -0.21 -0.03 14.45
N CYS A 119 -0.99 -0.77 15.21
CA CYS A 119 -2.19 -1.54 14.81
C CYS A 119 -1.95 -2.99 14.38
N PHE A 120 -0.72 -3.52 14.41
CA PHE A 120 -0.49 -4.93 14.08
C PHE A 120 -0.65 -5.84 15.29
N GLU A 121 -1.19 -7.04 15.08
CA GLU A 121 -1.70 -7.98 16.11
C GLU A 121 -0.71 -8.36 17.20
N ASP A 122 0.60 -8.31 16.94
CA ASP A 122 1.63 -8.73 17.91
C ASP A 122 2.10 -7.60 18.83
N GLN A 123 1.68 -6.36 18.58
CA GLN A 123 2.18 -5.20 19.33
C GLN A 123 1.31 -4.79 20.52
N ASP A 124 0.01 -5.17 20.53
CA ASP A 124 -0.90 -4.86 21.63
C ASP A 124 -1.93 -5.97 21.82
N GLU A 125 -2.09 -6.48 23.07
CA GLU A 125 -3.24 -7.31 23.47
C GLU A 125 -4.59 -6.65 23.13
N LEU A 126 -4.59 -5.36 22.85
CA LEU A 126 -5.77 -4.53 22.67
C LEU A 126 -6.35 -4.62 21.24
N THR A 127 -5.48 -4.71 20.20
CA THR A 127 -5.91 -4.81 18.80
C THR A 127 -6.23 -6.24 18.37
N ALA A 128 -5.55 -7.22 18.96
CA ALA A 128 -5.75 -8.64 18.69
C ALA A 128 -7.18 -9.16 19.01
N HIS A 129 -7.98 -8.37 19.70
CA HIS A 129 -9.31 -8.80 20.16
C HIS A 129 -10.47 -8.47 19.21
N LEU A 130 -10.28 -7.68 18.15
CA LEU A 130 -11.39 -7.22 17.31
C LEU A 130 -12.03 -8.34 16.50
N LEU A 131 -11.24 -9.26 15.95
CA LEU A 131 -11.74 -10.31 15.07
C LEU A 131 -11.40 -11.76 15.50
N ARG A 132 -10.69 -11.98 16.61
CA ARG A 132 -10.38 -13.34 17.10
C ARG A 132 -11.59 -14.15 17.62
N SER A 133 -12.80 -13.61 17.58
CA SER A 133 -13.98 -14.44 17.84
C SER A 133 -14.36 -15.18 16.55
N PRO A 134 -14.17 -16.50 16.44
CA PRO A 134 -14.61 -17.28 15.28
C PRO A 134 -16.10 -17.11 14.95
N LYS A 135 -16.92 -16.79 15.96
CA LYS A 135 -18.35 -16.50 15.80
C LYS A 135 -18.63 -15.12 15.24
N ALA A 136 -17.77 -14.12 15.50
CA ALA A 136 -17.90 -12.79 14.90
C ALA A 136 -17.49 -12.80 13.43
N TRP A 137 -16.45 -13.58 13.06
CA TRP A 137 -16.06 -13.83 11.67
C TRP A 137 -17.17 -14.53 10.87
N ALA A 138 -17.87 -15.52 11.45
CA ALA A 138 -18.92 -16.24 10.75
C ALA A 138 -20.18 -15.39 10.46
N ILE A 139 -20.40 -14.33 11.25
CA ILE A 139 -21.54 -13.40 11.07
C ILE A 139 -21.14 -12.18 10.24
N MET A 140 -19.86 -11.80 10.30
CA MET A 140 -19.26 -10.68 9.62
C MET A 140 -18.12 -11.17 8.73
N THR A 141 -18.31 -12.27 8.00
CA THR A 141 -17.44 -12.51 6.87
C THR A 141 -17.38 -11.19 6.14
N TRP A 142 -16.19 -10.58 6.09
CA TRP A 142 -15.88 -9.59 5.08
C TRP A 142 -16.59 -10.10 3.85
N PRO A 143 -17.66 -9.44 3.42
CA PRO A 143 -18.51 -10.08 2.43
C PRO A 143 -17.62 -10.31 1.23
N ASN A 144 -17.32 -11.57 0.95
CA ASN A 144 -16.65 -11.99 -0.27
C ASN A 144 -17.54 -11.72 -1.49
N PHE A 145 -18.36 -10.66 -1.42
CA PHE A 145 -19.31 -10.25 -2.42
C PHE A 145 -18.94 -8.85 -2.89
N TRP A 146 -18.52 -8.74 -4.12
CA TRP A 146 -18.32 -7.43 -4.74
C TRP A 146 -19.67 -6.81 -5.12
N SER A 147 -19.72 -5.48 -5.19
CA SER A 147 -21.01 -4.77 -5.24
C SER A 147 -21.91 -5.16 -6.41
N ASN A 148 -21.34 -5.65 -7.52
CA ASN A 148 -22.06 -6.08 -8.70
C ASN A 148 -22.43 -7.58 -8.70
N SER A 149 -22.17 -8.31 -7.62
CA SER A 149 -22.44 -9.76 -7.57
C SER A 149 -23.93 -10.13 -7.50
N SER A 150 -24.83 -9.21 -7.19
CA SER A 150 -26.28 -9.32 -7.36
C SER A 150 -26.95 -7.98 -7.11
N ASP A 151 -28.25 -7.88 -7.48
CA ASP A 151 -29.10 -6.70 -7.26
C ASP A 151 -29.33 -6.36 -5.78
N VAL A 152 -29.28 -7.35 -4.89
CA VAL A 152 -29.43 -7.15 -3.44
C VAL A 152 -28.11 -6.86 -2.72
N THR A 153 -26.96 -7.04 -3.39
CA THR A 153 -25.65 -6.91 -2.78
C THR A 153 -25.38 -5.50 -2.23
N PRO A 154 -25.71 -4.39 -2.91
CA PRO A 154 -25.45 -3.05 -2.38
C PRO A 154 -26.06 -2.82 -0.99
N GLY A 155 -27.33 -3.20 -0.80
CA GLY A 155 -28.02 -3.08 0.49
C GLY A 155 -27.42 -3.98 1.57
N ARG A 156 -27.02 -5.21 1.20
CA ARG A 156 -26.36 -6.15 2.14
C ARG A 156 -24.98 -5.65 2.55
N LEU A 157 -24.20 -5.13 1.61
CA LEU A 157 -22.88 -4.55 1.88
C LEU A 157 -23.01 -3.34 2.81
N TRP A 158 -23.93 -2.42 2.51
CA TRP A 158 -24.19 -1.25 3.34
C TRP A 158 -24.49 -1.63 4.80
N ALA A 159 -25.42 -2.58 5.00
CA ALA A 159 -25.77 -3.06 6.33
C ALA A 159 -24.60 -3.78 7.02
N SER A 160 -23.84 -4.60 6.30
CA SER A 160 -22.71 -5.35 6.86
C SER A 160 -21.54 -4.44 7.23
N THR A 161 -21.22 -3.47 6.38
CA THR A 161 -20.14 -2.50 6.65
C THR A 161 -20.50 -1.55 7.80
N LYS A 162 -21.81 -1.22 7.96
CA LYS A 162 -22.29 -0.49 9.15
C LYS A 162 -22.05 -1.27 10.44
N LEU A 163 -22.41 -2.56 10.47
CA LEU A 163 -22.18 -3.43 11.63
C LEU A 163 -20.68 -3.52 11.97
N LEU A 164 -19.82 -3.59 10.94
CA LEU A 164 -18.36 -3.60 11.11
C LEU A 164 -17.87 -2.29 11.72
N ALA A 165 -18.24 -1.15 11.12
CA ALA A 165 -17.85 0.19 11.58
C ALA A 165 -18.31 0.45 13.04
N ASP A 166 -19.53 0.07 13.38
CA ASP A 166 -20.06 0.22 14.74
C ASP A 166 -19.29 -0.66 15.74
N LYS A 167 -18.96 -1.89 15.38
CA LYS A 167 -18.20 -2.79 16.24
C LYS A 167 -16.78 -2.30 16.46
N CYS A 168 -16.09 -1.83 15.41
CA CYS A 168 -14.78 -1.22 15.53
C CYS A 168 -14.82 0.01 16.45
N TYR A 169 -15.83 0.86 16.31
CA TYR A 169 -16.01 2.01 17.19
C TYR A 169 -16.20 1.61 18.66
N GLU A 170 -17.11 0.66 18.95
CA GLU A 170 -17.38 0.25 20.33
C GLU A 170 -16.13 -0.31 21.03
N LYS A 171 -15.28 -0.97 20.31
CA LYS A 171 -14.06 -1.57 20.85
C LYS A 171 -12.89 -0.60 20.94
N ASN A 172 -12.74 0.29 19.97
CA ASN A 172 -11.54 1.11 19.80
C ASN A 172 -11.76 2.62 20.04
N LYS A 173 -12.93 3.03 20.54
CA LYS A 173 -13.26 4.45 20.74
C LYS A 173 -12.24 5.25 21.57
N GLU A 174 -11.45 4.57 22.43
CA GLU A 174 -10.44 5.24 23.27
C GLU A 174 -9.11 5.44 22.54
N ILE A 175 -8.73 4.52 21.66
CA ILE A 175 -7.40 4.50 21.03
C ILE A 175 -7.44 4.54 19.50
N GLY A 176 -8.57 4.25 18.86
CA GLY A 176 -8.67 4.19 17.40
C GLY A 176 -8.27 5.48 16.67
N GLY A 177 -8.23 6.61 17.38
CA GLY A 177 -7.75 7.87 16.82
C GLY A 177 -6.22 8.01 16.70
N VAL A 178 -5.42 7.07 17.24
CA VAL A 178 -3.94 7.15 17.18
C VAL A 178 -3.32 6.25 16.11
N TYR A 179 -4.12 5.71 15.19
CA TYR A 179 -3.68 4.75 14.19
C TYR A 179 -3.51 5.31 12.77
N GLY A 180 -3.80 6.58 12.52
CA GLY A 180 -3.70 7.18 11.19
C GLY A 180 -2.27 7.29 10.64
N THR A 181 -2.16 7.48 9.32
CA THR A 181 -0.90 7.61 8.57
C THR A 181 0.03 8.70 9.14
N ALA A 182 -0.50 9.82 9.65
CA ALA A 182 0.31 10.86 10.26
C ALA A 182 1.05 10.39 11.51
N PHE A 183 0.42 9.53 12.32
CA PHE A 183 1.07 8.91 13.50
C PHE A 183 2.17 7.94 13.08
N VAL A 184 1.95 7.13 12.03
CA VAL A 184 2.98 6.23 11.48
C VAL A 184 4.15 7.04 10.91
N ALA A 185 3.90 8.18 10.26
CA ALA A 185 4.95 9.09 9.80
C ALA A 185 5.78 9.66 10.96
N ARG A 186 5.16 9.92 12.12
CA ARG A 186 5.89 10.30 13.35
C ARG A 186 6.70 9.14 13.92
N ASP A 187 6.18 7.92 13.89
CA ASP A 187 6.94 6.73 14.28
C ASP A 187 8.20 6.56 13.43
N MET A 188 8.09 6.80 12.11
CA MET A 188 9.25 6.77 11.22
C MET A 188 10.33 7.77 11.66
N MET A 189 9.95 8.99 12.09
CA MET A 189 10.91 9.96 12.60
C MET A 189 11.51 9.54 13.92
N GLN A 190 10.77 8.87 14.82
CA GLN A 190 11.34 8.29 16.04
C GLN A 190 12.38 7.20 15.73
N ILE A 191 12.10 6.35 14.72
CA ILE A 191 13.06 5.35 14.25
C ILE A 191 14.32 6.03 13.70
N VAL A 192 14.18 7.05 12.84
CA VAL A 192 15.30 7.83 12.27
C VAL A 192 16.16 8.44 13.38
N ASP A 193 15.55 9.03 14.41
CA ASP A 193 16.26 9.62 15.54
C ASP A 193 16.98 8.55 16.38
N ALA A 194 16.33 7.39 16.61
CA ALA A 194 16.88 6.29 17.39
C ALA A 194 17.99 5.51 16.67
N LEU A 195 18.05 5.54 15.32
CA LEU A 195 19.16 5.00 14.55
C LEU A 195 20.47 5.73 14.85
N GLY A 196 20.43 7.01 15.30
CA GLY A 196 21.60 7.77 15.70
C GLY A 196 22.54 8.14 14.55
N GLU A 197 22.03 8.19 13.33
CA GLU A 197 22.76 8.56 12.10
C GLU A 197 22.74 10.10 11.91
N ASP A 198 22.54 10.56 10.68
CA ASP A 198 22.48 11.99 10.33
C ASP A 198 21.13 12.67 10.60
N GLY A 199 20.16 11.92 11.12
CA GLY A 199 18.81 12.39 11.40
C GLY A 199 17.96 12.61 10.16
N LEU A 200 18.35 12.07 9.02
CA LEU A 200 17.63 12.20 7.75
C LEU A 200 16.97 10.88 7.35
N LEU A 201 15.79 10.98 6.82
CA LEU A 201 15.02 9.82 6.33
C LEU A 201 15.48 9.43 4.93
N ARG A 202 15.96 8.19 4.81
CA ARG A 202 16.02 7.44 3.55
C ARG A 202 14.89 6.45 3.57
N TYR A 203 14.06 6.44 2.54
CA TYR A 203 12.82 5.69 2.56
C TYR A 203 12.50 5.03 1.22
N TRP A 204 11.99 3.79 1.29
CA TRP A 204 11.35 3.11 0.17
C TRP A 204 9.92 2.72 0.56
N GLY A 205 8.95 3.32 -0.11
CA GLY A 205 7.54 2.98 0.04
C GLY A 205 7.00 2.26 -1.18
N GLY A 206 6.36 1.09 -0.97
CA GLY A 206 5.61 0.38 -1.99
C GLY A 206 4.11 0.49 -1.76
N SER A 207 3.28 0.65 -2.81
CA SER A 207 1.81 0.68 -2.67
C SER A 207 1.33 1.76 -1.68
N TYR A 208 0.53 1.42 -0.66
CA TYR A 208 0.19 2.36 0.42
C TYR A 208 1.44 2.99 1.08
N GLY A 209 2.58 2.29 1.10
CA GLY A 209 3.83 2.87 1.58
C GLY A 209 4.25 4.14 0.83
N THR A 210 3.79 4.32 -0.41
CA THR A 210 3.98 5.57 -1.16
C THR A 210 3.21 6.72 -0.56
N LEU A 211 1.97 6.49 -0.13
CA LEU A 211 1.17 7.48 0.60
C LEU A 211 1.80 7.85 1.94
N LEU A 212 2.28 6.84 2.69
CA LEU A 212 3.02 7.06 3.94
C LEU A 212 4.26 7.92 3.68
N GLY A 213 5.03 7.64 2.62
CA GLY A 213 6.18 8.45 2.20
C GLY A 213 5.80 9.87 1.81
N GLN A 214 4.76 10.05 0.99
CA GLN A 214 4.21 11.37 0.62
C GLN A 214 3.82 12.16 1.87
N THR A 215 3.13 11.53 2.81
CA THR A 215 2.71 12.15 4.07
C THR A 215 3.91 12.51 4.95
N ALA A 216 4.89 11.61 5.10
CA ALA A 216 6.12 11.88 5.86
C ALA A 216 6.92 13.03 5.23
N ALA A 217 7.04 13.07 3.90
CA ALA A 217 7.71 14.15 3.19
C ALA A 217 6.99 15.50 3.35
N ALA A 218 5.67 15.49 3.34
CA ALA A 218 4.87 16.71 3.53
C ALA A 218 4.89 17.21 4.98
N MET A 219 4.96 16.32 5.98
CA MET A 219 5.07 16.68 7.39
C MET A 219 6.49 17.09 7.82
N PHE A 220 7.52 16.49 7.19
CA PHE A 220 8.93 16.66 7.58
C PHE A 220 9.85 16.92 6.37
N PRO A 221 9.58 17.92 5.53
CA PRO A 221 10.26 18.11 4.25
C PRO A 221 11.77 18.30 4.37
N ASP A 222 12.23 18.96 5.45
CA ASP A 222 13.65 19.20 5.71
C ASP A 222 14.42 17.94 6.19
N ARG A 223 13.67 16.89 6.52
CA ARG A 223 14.22 15.62 7.03
C ARG A 223 14.39 14.55 5.95
N ILE A 224 14.08 14.83 4.69
CA ILE A 224 14.14 13.86 3.59
C ILE A 224 15.52 13.89 2.92
N ASP A 225 16.27 12.77 2.97
CA ASP A 225 17.50 12.59 2.22
C ASP A 225 17.24 11.93 0.87
N ARG A 226 16.75 10.69 0.86
CA ARG A 226 16.40 9.93 -0.33
C ARG A 226 15.04 9.27 -0.14
N MET A 227 14.19 9.37 -1.12
CA MET A 227 12.86 8.74 -1.04
C MET A 227 12.47 8.17 -2.40
N VAL A 228 12.21 6.87 -2.42
CA VAL A 228 11.67 6.13 -3.57
C VAL A 228 10.24 5.71 -3.26
N LEU A 229 9.31 6.07 -4.14
CA LEU A 229 7.89 5.76 -4.03
C LEU A 229 7.48 4.94 -5.26
N ASP A 230 7.27 3.63 -5.06
CA ASP A 230 7.07 2.64 -6.12
C ASP A 230 5.65 2.06 -6.08
N GLY A 231 4.88 2.23 -7.16
CA GLY A 231 3.47 1.87 -7.21
C GLY A 231 2.60 2.84 -6.38
N ASN A 232 2.32 4.01 -6.94
CA ASN A 232 1.85 5.17 -6.19
C ASN A 232 0.35 5.26 -6.04
N LEU A 233 -0.11 5.59 -4.83
CA LEU A 233 -1.46 6.09 -4.57
C LEU A 233 -1.50 7.61 -4.77
N ASN A 234 -2.67 8.12 -5.18
CA ASN A 234 -2.95 9.55 -5.20
C ASN A 234 -3.35 10.00 -3.80
N GLY A 235 -2.45 10.75 -3.12
CA GLY A 235 -2.68 11.21 -1.74
C GLY A 235 -3.88 12.16 -1.61
N HIS A 236 -4.19 12.95 -2.63
CA HIS A 236 -5.36 13.84 -2.62
C HIS A 236 -6.67 13.04 -2.58
N GLU A 237 -6.80 12.00 -3.41
CA GLU A 237 -7.99 11.16 -3.44
C GLU A 237 -8.10 10.29 -2.17
N TYR A 238 -6.99 9.74 -1.72
CA TYR A 238 -6.96 8.90 -0.53
C TYR A 238 -7.53 9.62 0.70
N TYR A 239 -7.11 10.87 0.95
CA TYR A 239 -7.56 11.61 2.14
C TYR A 239 -8.96 12.23 1.96
N ASN A 240 -9.28 12.70 0.77
CA ASN A 240 -10.40 13.64 0.58
C ASN A 240 -11.54 13.12 -0.30
N ALA A 241 -11.35 11.99 -1.03
CA ALA A 241 -12.31 11.48 -1.99
C ALA A 241 -12.54 9.95 -1.86
N TRP A 242 -12.78 9.27 -2.97
CA TRP A 242 -13.22 7.87 -3.02
C TRP A 242 -12.27 6.97 -3.81
N ASP A 243 -11.03 7.41 -4.04
CA ASP A 243 -9.98 6.67 -4.76
C ASP A 243 -10.37 6.24 -6.18
N ASP A 244 -11.05 7.12 -6.91
CA ASP A 244 -11.52 6.86 -8.28
C ASP A 244 -10.37 6.57 -9.26
N GLU A 245 -9.20 7.20 -9.08
CA GLU A 245 -8.03 7.04 -9.94
C GLU A 245 -7.33 5.69 -9.72
N GLN A 246 -7.47 5.09 -8.55
CA GLN A 246 -6.73 3.89 -8.14
C GLN A 246 -6.85 2.73 -9.15
N TRP A 247 -7.96 2.61 -9.86
CA TRP A 247 -8.26 1.49 -10.78
C TRP A 247 -8.13 1.85 -12.25
N ALA A 248 -7.59 3.03 -12.58
CA ALA A 248 -7.52 3.55 -13.94
C ALA A 248 -6.73 2.68 -14.94
N SER A 249 -5.82 1.83 -14.46
CA SER A 249 -5.01 0.93 -15.31
C SER A 249 -5.42 -0.54 -15.21
N SER A 250 -6.44 -0.90 -14.41
CA SER A 250 -6.81 -2.30 -14.17
C SER A 250 -7.28 -3.01 -15.43
N ASP A 251 -8.13 -2.36 -16.23
CA ASP A 251 -8.62 -2.93 -17.49
C ASP A 251 -7.48 -3.12 -18.50
N LYS A 252 -6.55 -2.16 -18.56
CA LYS A 252 -5.35 -2.27 -19.40
C LYS A 252 -4.47 -3.46 -18.98
N ALA A 253 -4.27 -3.65 -17.67
CA ALA A 253 -3.51 -4.77 -17.15
C ALA A 253 -4.21 -6.11 -17.44
N PHE A 254 -5.53 -6.17 -17.34
CA PHE A 254 -6.30 -7.37 -17.66
C PHE A 254 -6.28 -7.69 -19.16
N SER A 255 -6.47 -6.72 -20.04
CA SER A 255 -6.35 -6.89 -21.49
C SER A 255 -4.96 -7.38 -21.91
N ALA A 256 -3.91 -6.93 -21.21
CA ALA A 256 -2.53 -7.35 -21.51
C ALA A 256 -2.28 -8.85 -21.28
N VAL A 257 -3.03 -9.50 -20.38
CA VAL A 257 -2.97 -10.96 -20.17
C VAL A 257 -3.31 -11.68 -21.48
N PHE A 258 -4.39 -11.28 -22.15
CA PHE A 258 -4.84 -11.92 -23.41
C PHE A 258 -3.94 -11.57 -24.59
N GLN A 259 -3.43 -10.32 -24.65
CA GLN A 259 -2.47 -9.89 -25.66
C GLN A 259 -1.18 -10.71 -25.57
N SER A 260 -0.64 -10.86 -24.37
CA SER A 260 0.56 -11.68 -24.12
C SER A 260 0.32 -13.16 -24.41
N CYS A 261 -0.88 -13.65 -24.09
CA CYS A 261 -1.28 -15.02 -24.37
C CYS A 261 -1.26 -15.33 -25.88
N VAL A 262 -1.90 -14.50 -26.70
CA VAL A 262 -1.94 -14.69 -28.15
C VAL A 262 -0.54 -14.53 -28.78
N ALA A 263 0.30 -13.66 -28.20
CA ALA A 263 1.70 -13.50 -28.64
C ALA A 263 2.60 -14.70 -28.29
N SER A 264 2.19 -15.52 -27.30
CA SER A 264 2.98 -16.68 -26.81
C SER A 264 2.18 -18.00 -26.86
N PRO A 265 1.77 -18.47 -28.06
CA PRO A 265 0.84 -19.59 -28.19
C PRO A 265 1.40 -20.93 -27.71
N SER A 266 2.72 -21.07 -27.60
CA SER A 266 3.35 -22.30 -27.10
C SER A 266 3.25 -22.47 -25.58
N THR A 267 3.05 -21.38 -24.85
CA THR A 267 3.05 -21.32 -23.37
C THR A 267 1.68 -20.97 -22.79
N CYS A 268 0.76 -20.45 -23.60
CA CYS A 268 -0.57 -20.06 -23.16
C CYS A 268 -1.69 -20.98 -23.68
N PRO A 269 -2.41 -21.70 -22.79
CA PRO A 269 -3.49 -22.61 -23.17
C PRO A 269 -4.65 -21.92 -23.92
N LEU A 270 -5.03 -20.70 -23.51
CA LEU A 270 -6.11 -19.96 -24.16
C LEU A 270 -5.83 -19.66 -25.65
N ALA A 271 -4.57 -19.53 -26.07
CA ALA A 271 -4.23 -19.31 -27.47
C ALA A 271 -4.64 -20.46 -28.39
N HIS A 272 -4.78 -21.70 -27.88
CA HIS A 272 -5.26 -22.86 -28.65
C HIS A 272 -6.73 -22.76 -29.07
N ARG A 273 -7.47 -21.78 -28.54
CA ARG A 273 -8.86 -21.50 -28.94
C ARG A 273 -8.98 -20.82 -30.30
N ASN A 274 -7.84 -20.41 -30.90
CA ASN A 274 -7.79 -19.69 -32.17
C ASN A 274 -8.65 -18.42 -32.21
N GLN A 275 -8.70 -17.70 -31.10
CA GLN A 275 -9.41 -16.44 -30.93
C GLN A 275 -8.40 -15.30 -30.82
N THR A 276 -8.83 -14.10 -31.16
CA THR A 276 -8.06 -12.86 -30.91
C THR A 276 -7.99 -12.57 -29.40
N ALA A 277 -7.06 -11.73 -28.99
CA ALA A 277 -6.96 -11.26 -27.58
C ALA A 277 -8.29 -10.64 -27.11
N GLN A 278 -8.95 -9.84 -27.94
CA GLN A 278 -10.23 -9.21 -27.62
C GLN A 278 -11.35 -10.24 -27.46
N GLU A 279 -11.43 -11.23 -28.34
CA GLU A 279 -12.45 -12.30 -28.24
C GLU A 279 -12.26 -13.15 -26.99
N LEU A 280 -11.01 -13.42 -26.57
CA LEU A 280 -10.70 -14.13 -25.32
C LEU A 280 -11.09 -13.30 -24.10
N GLU A 281 -10.81 -12.01 -24.12
CA GLU A 281 -11.20 -11.06 -23.07
C GLU A 281 -12.72 -10.97 -22.95
N ASP A 282 -13.43 -10.80 -24.06
CA ASP A 282 -14.88 -10.71 -24.10
C ASP A 282 -15.55 -12.03 -23.64
N ALA A 283 -14.99 -13.18 -24.03
CA ALA A 283 -15.45 -14.50 -23.56
C ALA A 283 -15.24 -14.64 -22.04
N THR A 284 -14.14 -14.12 -21.51
CA THR A 284 -13.88 -14.14 -20.06
C THR A 284 -14.88 -13.26 -19.31
N TYR A 285 -15.15 -12.06 -19.79
CA TYR A 285 -16.18 -11.19 -19.19
C TYR A 285 -17.59 -11.83 -19.27
N ALA A 286 -17.93 -12.46 -20.41
CA ALA A 286 -19.20 -13.17 -20.55
C ALA A 286 -19.33 -14.31 -19.53
N LEU A 287 -18.25 -15.08 -19.33
CA LEU A 287 -18.20 -16.16 -18.34
C LEU A 287 -18.37 -15.62 -16.91
N ILE A 288 -17.62 -14.55 -16.53
CA ILE A 288 -17.73 -13.92 -15.22
C ILE A 288 -19.19 -13.45 -14.96
N ASN A 289 -19.80 -12.82 -15.95
CA ASN A 289 -21.18 -12.35 -15.83
C ASN A 289 -22.20 -13.51 -15.76
N ASP A 290 -21.99 -14.62 -16.48
CA ASP A 290 -22.88 -15.80 -16.40
C ASP A 290 -22.81 -16.44 -15.01
N LEU A 291 -21.60 -16.53 -14.42
CA LEU A 291 -21.41 -17.05 -13.07
C LEU A 291 -22.05 -16.22 -11.96
N ASN A 292 -22.42 -14.99 -12.24
CA ASN A 292 -23.18 -14.15 -11.32
C ASN A 292 -24.60 -14.72 -11.06
N SER A 293 -25.26 -15.20 -12.10
CA SER A 293 -26.61 -15.78 -12.02
C SER A 293 -26.61 -17.31 -12.04
N ARG A 294 -25.54 -17.95 -12.50
CA ARG A 294 -25.41 -19.41 -12.67
C ARG A 294 -24.10 -19.92 -12.08
N PRO A 295 -23.89 -19.80 -10.76
CA PRO A 295 -22.69 -20.34 -10.14
C PRO A 295 -22.61 -21.85 -10.28
N VAL A 296 -21.41 -22.39 -10.42
CA VAL A 296 -21.15 -23.82 -10.59
C VAL A 296 -20.86 -24.46 -9.23
N PRO A 297 -21.68 -25.43 -8.77
CA PRO A 297 -21.37 -26.18 -7.57
C PRO A 297 -20.24 -27.18 -7.85
N PHE A 298 -19.17 -27.15 -7.06
CA PHE A 298 -18.03 -28.06 -7.20
C PHE A 298 -17.37 -28.34 -5.86
N ASN A 299 -17.21 -29.64 -5.51
CA ASN A 299 -16.54 -30.10 -4.28
C ASN A 299 -16.97 -29.37 -2.99
N GLY A 300 -18.27 -29.13 -2.81
CA GLY A 300 -18.80 -28.49 -1.61
C GLY A 300 -18.63 -26.96 -1.54
N THR A 301 -18.19 -26.32 -2.62
CA THR A 301 -18.06 -24.88 -2.77
C THR A 301 -18.77 -24.40 -4.04
N LEU A 302 -18.83 -23.09 -4.24
CA LEU A 302 -19.34 -22.48 -5.46
C LEU A 302 -18.20 -21.83 -6.24
N ILE A 303 -18.17 -22.10 -7.55
CA ILE A 303 -17.39 -21.28 -8.49
C ILE A 303 -18.37 -20.21 -8.98
N ASP A 304 -18.20 -19.00 -8.48
CA ASP A 304 -19.08 -17.86 -8.76
C ASP A 304 -18.29 -16.63 -9.24
N TYR A 305 -19.03 -15.56 -9.49
CA TYR A 305 -18.49 -14.24 -9.86
C TYR A 305 -17.33 -13.80 -8.94
N ASN A 306 -17.52 -13.92 -7.63
CA ASN A 306 -16.57 -13.44 -6.64
C ASN A 306 -15.27 -14.25 -6.62
N VAL A 307 -15.40 -15.58 -6.66
CA VAL A 307 -14.28 -16.52 -6.70
C VAL A 307 -13.39 -16.26 -7.92
N VAL A 308 -14.00 -16.11 -9.11
CA VAL A 308 -13.22 -15.91 -10.35
C VAL A 308 -12.50 -14.56 -10.32
N LYS A 309 -13.19 -13.49 -9.95
CA LYS A 309 -12.55 -12.16 -9.87
C LYS A 309 -11.45 -12.07 -8.80
N ALA A 310 -11.61 -12.77 -7.66
CA ALA A 310 -10.56 -12.81 -6.63
C ALA A 310 -9.26 -13.43 -7.15
N GLY A 311 -9.35 -14.52 -7.92
CA GLY A 311 -8.17 -15.11 -8.56
C GLY A 311 -7.56 -14.20 -9.63
N ILE A 312 -8.38 -13.51 -10.43
CA ILE A 312 -7.89 -12.52 -11.40
C ILE A 312 -7.16 -11.39 -10.66
N MET A 313 -7.74 -10.88 -9.57
CA MET A 313 -7.11 -9.84 -8.76
C MET A 313 -5.74 -10.28 -8.24
N SER A 314 -5.65 -11.48 -7.67
CA SER A 314 -4.37 -12.05 -7.21
C SER A 314 -3.35 -12.18 -8.34
N ALA A 315 -3.79 -12.60 -9.53
CA ALA A 315 -2.89 -12.78 -10.67
C ALA A 315 -2.36 -11.47 -11.25
N LEU A 316 -3.11 -10.37 -11.17
CA LEU A 316 -2.68 -9.08 -11.71
C LEU A 316 -1.65 -8.35 -10.82
N TYR A 317 -1.36 -8.87 -9.62
CA TYR A 317 -0.23 -8.37 -8.82
C TYR A 317 1.13 -8.63 -9.48
N SER A 318 1.28 -9.74 -10.21
CA SER A 318 2.54 -10.04 -10.90
C SER A 318 2.32 -10.82 -12.19
N PRO A 319 2.99 -10.46 -13.30
CA PRO A 319 2.97 -11.24 -14.54
C PRO A 319 3.38 -12.69 -14.36
N SER A 320 4.18 -13.01 -13.34
CA SER A 320 4.57 -14.40 -13.03
C SER A 320 3.40 -15.34 -12.71
N TYR A 321 2.24 -14.80 -12.37
CA TYR A 321 1.00 -15.55 -12.14
C TYR A 321 0.15 -15.74 -13.39
N TRP A 322 0.46 -15.04 -14.50
CA TRP A 322 -0.38 -15.10 -15.71
C TRP A 322 -0.44 -16.46 -16.37
N PRO A 323 0.62 -17.31 -16.37
CA PRO A 323 0.50 -18.70 -16.82
C PRO A 323 -0.52 -19.51 -16.01
N ILE A 324 -0.58 -19.30 -14.70
CA ILE A 324 -1.56 -19.96 -13.82
C ILE A 324 -2.96 -19.43 -14.09
N LEU A 325 -3.13 -18.11 -14.24
CA LEU A 325 -4.39 -17.47 -14.56
C LEU A 325 -4.96 -17.98 -15.88
N THR A 326 -4.17 -17.96 -16.95
CA THR A 326 -4.63 -18.39 -18.29
C THR A 326 -4.98 -19.87 -18.33
N ASN A 327 -4.24 -20.72 -17.60
CA ASN A 327 -4.56 -22.14 -17.46
C ASN A 327 -5.87 -22.36 -16.69
N GLY A 328 -6.10 -21.62 -15.62
CA GLY A 328 -7.34 -21.70 -14.86
C GLY A 328 -8.55 -21.19 -15.65
N LEU A 329 -8.41 -20.10 -16.39
CA LEU A 329 -9.48 -19.58 -17.25
C LEU A 329 -9.82 -20.56 -18.38
N ASP A 330 -8.82 -21.16 -19.02
CA ASP A 330 -9.04 -22.19 -20.04
C ASP A 330 -9.76 -23.43 -19.48
N ALA A 331 -9.34 -23.88 -18.29
CA ALA A 331 -9.99 -24.98 -17.59
C ALA A 331 -11.46 -24.68 -17.28
N LEU A 332 -11.76 -23.49 -16.78
CA LEU A 332 -13.11 -23.05 -16.45
C LEU A 332 -14.00 -22.98 -17.71
N MET A 333 -13.50 -22.35 -18.79
CA MET A 333 -14.20 -22.27 -20.08
C MET A 333 -14.45 -23.62 -20.72
N SER A 334 -13.62 -24.63 -20.41
CA SER A 334 -13.72 -26.00 -20.92
C SER A 334 -14.53 -26.93 -20.01
N GLY A 335 -15.07 -26.42 -18.88
CA GLY A 335 -15.78 -27.21 -17.88
C GLY A 335 -14.91 -28.17 -17.06
N ASN A 336 -13.58 -28.00 -17.10
CA ASN A 336 -12.66 -28.76 -16.27
C ASN A 336 -12.49 -28.13 -14.89
N TYR A 337 -13.51 -28.29 -14.04
CA TYR A 337 -13.56 -27.65 -12.73
C TYR A 337 -12.50 -28.17 -11.74
N THR A 338 -11.99 -29.39 -11.93
CA THR A 338 -10.88 -29.93 -11.12
C THR A 338 -9.62 -29.12 -11.35
N LEU A 339 -9.20 -28.96 -12.60
CA LEU A 339 -8.01 -28.18 -12.95
C LEU A 339 -8.19 -26.69 -12.58
N PHE A 340 -9.40 -26.16 -12.77
CA PHE A 340 -9.71 -24.79 -12.32
C PHE A 340 -9.48 -24.64 -10.82
N ALA A 341 -10.03 -25.51 -9.98
CA ALA A 341 -9.88 -25.43 -8.54
C ALA A 341 -8.40 -25.54 -8.10
N GLU A 342 -7.63 -26.44 -8.71
CA GLU A 342 -6.20 -26.59 -8.44
C GLU A 342 -5.38 -25.33 -8.79
N THR A 343 -5.67 -24.71 -9.93
CA THR A 343 -4.97 -23.50 -10.38
C THR A 343 -5.39 -22.29 -9.56
N TRP A 344 -6.69 -22.16 -9.23
CA TRP A 344 -7.21 -21.03 -8.42
C TRP A 344 -6.71 -21.08 -6.98
N ALA A 345 -6.62 -22.26 -6.39
CA ALA A 345 -6.02 -22.41 -5.06
C ALA A 345 -4.57 -21.90 -4.99
N LYS A 346 -3.78 -22.11 -6.05
CA LYS A 346 -2.40 -21.58 -6.13
C LYS A 346 -2.39 -20.05 -6.21
N LEU A 347 -3.33 -19.41 -6.92
CA LEU A 347 -3.43 -17.96 -7.01
C LEU A 347 -3.84 -17.34 -5.66
N THR A 348 -4.81 -17.94 -4.98
CA THR A 348 -5.34 -17.38 -3.73
C THR A 348 -4.43 -17.64 -2.52
N SER A 349 -3.73 -18.79 -2.47
CA SER A 349 -2.81 -19.09 -1.37
C SER A 349 -1.56 -18.19 -1.33
N SER A 350 -1.17 -17.61 -2.45
CA SER A 350 -0.05 -16.65 -2.48
C SER A 350 -0.35 -15.36 -1.68
N TYR A 351 -1.61 -15.03 -1.49
CA TYR A 351 -2.05 -13.86 -0.74
C TYR A 351 -2.06 -14.08 0.78
N GLU A 352 -2.32 -15.31 1.24
CA GLU A 352 -2.38 -15.66 2.67
C GLU A 352 -1.00 -15.55 3.37
N GLY A 353 0.09 -15.58 2.61
CA GLY A 353 1.46 -15.53 3.14
C GLY A 353 2.02 -14.12 3.40
N ILE A 354 1.27 -13.05 3.18
CA ILE A 354 1.79 -11.67 3.28
C ILE A 354 1.61 -11.08 4.69
N GLY A 355 0.96 -11.81 5.61
CA GLY A 355 0.72 -11.30 6.98
C GLY A 355 -0.15 -10.05 7.01
N ALA A 356 -1.11 -9.95 6.08
CA ALA A 356 -1.99 -8.81 5.99
C ALA A 356 -3.10 -8.85 7.06
N SER A 357 -3.29 -7.75 7.78
CA SER A 357 -4.41 -7.55 8.71
C SER A 357 -5.50 -6.69 8.08
N SER A 358 -6.67 -7.25 7.83
CA SER A 358 -7.82 -6.49 7.32
C SER A 358 -8.25 -5.37 8.27
N ASP A 359 -8.01 -5.54 9.57
CA ASP A 359 -8.36 -4.56 10.59
C ASP A 359 -7.48 -3.33 10.52
N ALA A 360 -6.16 -3.51 10.43
CA ALA A 360 -5.21 -2.42 10.25
C ALA A 360 -5.51 -1.61 8.97
N GLN A 361 -5.92 -2.28 7.88
CA GLN A 361 -6.31 -1.59 6.66
C GLN A 361 -7.48 -0.64 6.89
N LEU A 362 -8.52 -1.10 7.58
CA LEU A 362 -9.71 -0.29 7.86
C LEU A 362 -9.43 0.83 8.85
N GLU A 363 -8.73 0.54 9.94
CA GLU A 363 -8.45 1.52 11.00
C GLU A 363 -7.60 2.67 10.49
N ILE A 364 -6.56 2.38 9.71
CA ILE A 364 -5.70 3.40 9.13
C ILE A 364 -6.46 4.16 8.02
N ARG A 365 -6.93 3.44 6.99
CA ARG A 365 -7.50 4.08 5.80
C ARG A 365 -8.79 4.86 6.11
N CYS A 366 -9.72 4.26 6.86
CA CYS A 366 -10.97 4.94 7.21
C CYS A 366 -10.78 6.00 8.29
N GLY A 367 -9.78 5.88 9.16
CA GLY A 367 -9.38 6.92 10.11
C GLY A 367 -8.83 8.16 9.40
N ASP A 368 -8.06 7.98 8.35
CA ASP A 368 -7.44 9.05 7.55
C ASP A 368 -8.45 9.78 6.63
N LYS A 369 -9.36 9.02 6.02
CA LYS A 369 -10.33 9.54 5.04
C LYS A 369 -11.37 10.45 5.69
N ILE A 370 -11.69 11.57 5.03
CA ILE A 370 -12.74 12.49 5.52
C ILE A 370 -14.11 12.25 4.91
N ALA A 371 -14.15 11.62 3.72
CA ALA A 371 -15.39 11.38 3.02
C ALA A 371 -16.32 10.48 3.84
N ARG A 372 -17.55 10.95 4.09
CA ARG A 372 -18.61 10.26 4.86
C ARG A 372 -19.94 10.50 4.17
N VAL A 373 -20.83 9.50 4.26
CA VAL A 373 -22.24 9.64 3.91
C VAL A 373 -23.09 8.85 4.91
N ASP A 374 -24.32 9.29 5.14
CA ASP A 374 -25.17 8.76 6.19
C ASP A 374 -26.14 7.68 5.69
N THR A 375 -26.42 7.65 4.39
CA THR A 375 -27.42 6.76 3.79
C THR A 375 -26.87 6.00 2.58
N LEU A 376 -27.47 4.83 2.30
CA LEU A 376 -27.17 4.08 1.07
C LEU A 376 -27.47 4.90 -0.18
N ASP A 377 -28.59 5.66 -0.18
CA ASP A 377 -29.01 6.45 -1.34
C ASP A 377 -27.98 7.53 -1.70
N GLU A 378 -27.30 8.11 -0.70
CA GLU A 378 -26.18 9.02 -0.93
C GLU A 378 -24.92 8.30 -1.44
N PHE A 379 -24.74 7.03 -1.10
CA PHE A 379 -23.59 6.24 -1.55
C PHE A 379 -23.80 5.64 -2.95
N LEU A 380 -25.02 5.35 -3.39
CA LEU A 380 -25.27 4.72 -4.69
C LEU A 380 -24.63 5.46 -5.88
N PRO A 381 -24.67 6.80 -5.99
CA PRO A 381 -23.97 7.52 -7.06
C PRO A 381 -22.44 7.37 -7.00
N ILE A 382 -21.87 7.22 -5.81
CA ILE A 382 -20.44 6.96 -5.60
C ILE A 382 -20.09 5.55 -6.09
N MET A 383 -20.88 4.56 -5.70
CA MET A 383 -20.74 3.18 -6.15
C MET A 383 -20.79 3.08 -7.70
N ASP A 384 -21.75 3.77 -8.34
CA ASP A 384 -21.86 3.81 -9.80
C ASP A 384 -20.63 4.45 -10.45
N ARG A 385 -20.06 5.49 -9.84
CA ARG A 385 -18.85 6.15 -10.34
C ARG A 385 -17.64 5.23 -10.20
N LEU A 386 -17.43 4.59 -9.05
CA LEU A 386 -16.38 3.60 -8.83
C LEU A 386 -16.53 2.43 -9.82
N GLY A 387 -17.75 1.92 -10.01
CA GLY A 387 -18.03 0.87 -10.99
C GLY A 387 -17.63 1.21 -12.43
N ARG A 388 -17.63 2.50 -12.78
CA ARG A 388 -17.20 2.97 -14.11
C ARG A 388 -15.70 3.23 -14.22
N SER A 389 -14.95 3.29 -13.12
CA SER A 389 -13.50 3.52 -13.15
C SER A 389 -12.74 2.34 -13.76
N SER A 390 -13.26 1.11 -13.61
CA SER A 390 -12.74 -0.10 -14.23
C SER A 390 -13.82 -1.15 -14.41
N LYS A 391 -13.88 -1.78 -15.58
CA LYS A 391 -14.80 -2.88 -15.89
C LYS A 391 -14.47 -4.12 -15.05
N ILE A 392 -13.18 -4.38 -14.78
CA ILE A 392 -12.77 -5.58 -14.02
C ILE A 392 -12.81 -5.35 -12.51
N PHE A 393 -12.43 -4.17 -11.98
CA PHE A 393 -12.26 -3.95 -10.54
C PHE A 393 -13.01 -2.76 -9.96
N GLY A 394 -13.80 -2.02 -10.75
CA GLY A 394 -14.54 -0.87 -10.22
C GLY A 394 -15.51 -1.20 -9.08
N ASP A 395 -16.00 -2.44 -9.01
CA ASP A 395 -16.88 -2.93 -7.95
C ASP A 395 -16.13 -3.48 -6.70
N VAL A 396 -14.81 -3.70 -6.79
CA VAL A 396 -14.00 -4.25 -5.72
C VAL A 396 -13.82 -3.26 -4.58
N GLN A 397 -13.52 -1.99 -4.92
CA GLN A 397 -13.24 -0.93 -3.95
C GLN A 397 -14.47 -0.54 -3.12
N VAL A 398 -15.67 -0.80 -3.64
CA VAL A 398 -16.95 -0.36 -3.05
C VAL A 398 -17.11 -0.80 -1.58
N ILE A 399 -16.69 -2.01 -1.22
CA ILE A 399 -16.75 -2.50 0.17
C ILE A 399 -15.95 -1.62 1.12
N LEU A 400 -14.71 -1.31 0.74
CA LEU A 400 -13.81 -0.51 1.55
C LEU A 400 -14.36 0.91 1.70
N GLU A 401 -14.81 1.51 0.60
CA GLU A 401 -15.38 2.85 0.61
C GLU A 401 -16.71 2.93 1.37
N MET A 402 -17.58 1.90 1.27
CA MET A 402 -18.79 1.81 2.11
C MET A 402 -18.46 1.72 3.60
N THR A 403 -17.40 0.99 3.97
CA THR A 403 -16.97 0.90 5.36
C THR A 403 -16.45 2.25 5.84
N CYS A 404 -15.58 2.90 5.06
CA CYS A 404 -15.05 4.21 5.39
C CYS A 404 -16.12 5.29 5.42
N ALA A 405 -17.12 5.23 4.52
CA ALA A 405 -18.26 6.16 4.52
C ALA A 405 -19.02 6.19 5.86
N GLN A 406 -19.08 5.05 6.55
CA GLN A 406 -19.81 4.87 7.81
C GLN A 406 -18.89 4.83 9.04
N TRP A 407 -17.57 5.08 8.84
CA TRP A 407 -16.58 4.98 9.90
C TRP A 407 -16.70 6.10 10.91
N ARG A 408 -16.65 5.77 12.21
CA ARG A 408 -16.91 6.70 13.30
C ARG A 408 -15.64 7.17 14.03
N LEU A 409 -14.51 6.49 13.80
CA LEU A 409 -13.22 6.84 14.40
C LEU A 409 -12.45 7.72 13.41
N ASN A 410 -12.08 8.92 13.86
CA ASN A 410 -11.23 9.80 13.06
C ASN A 410 -9.83 9.80 13.66
N ALA A 411 -8.81 9.79 12.81
CA ALA A 411 -7.44 9.98 13.27
C ALA A 411 -7.32 11.32 14.03
N LYS A 412 -6.69 11.30 15.21
CA LYS A 412 -6.44 12.53 16.01
C LYS A 412 -5.53 13.51 15.29
N GLU A 413 -4.64 12.99 14.45
CA GLU A 413 -3.82 13.78 13.55
C GLU A 413 -3.93 13.18 12.16
N ARG A 414 -4.16 14.02 11.19
CA ARG A 414 -4.26 13.70 9.77
C ARG A 414 -3.56 14.77 8.97
N TYR A 415 -2.85 14.38 7.94
CA TYR A 415 -2.34 15.35 6.99
C TYR A 415 -3.53 16.00 6.24
N ALA A 416 -3.58 17.32 6.25
CA ALA A 416 -4.65 18.10 5.63
C ALA A 416 -4.12 19.17 4.64
N GLY A 417 -2.85 19.04 4.22
CA GLY A 417 -2.24 19.92 3.23
C GLY A 417 -2.57 19.51 1.79
N ASP A 418 -1.99 20.23 0.86
CA ASP A 418 -2.20 20.08 -0.58
C ASP A 418 -1.10 19.31 -1.30
N PHE A 419 -0.20 18.65 -0.56
CA PHE A 419 0.98 17.97 -1.09
C PHE A 419 1.89 18.82 -2.00
N ALA A 420 1.74 20.14 -2.04
CA ALA A 420 2.69 21.04 -2.69
C ALA A 420 3.97 21.10 -1.85
N VAL A 421 4.87 20.14 -2.09
CA VAL A 421 6.00 19.84 -1.20
C VAL A 421 7.33 20.16 -1.86
N LYS A 422 8.18 20.89 -1.13
CA LYS A 422 9.60 21.02 -1.44
C LYS A 422 10.42 20.32 -0.37
N THR A 423 10.91 19.13 -0.67
CA THR A 423 11.76 18.37 0.23
C THR A 423 13.23 18.85 0.16
N ARG A 424 14.02 18.52 1.19
CA ARG A 424 15.47 18.82 1.21
C ARG A 424 16.20 18.26 -0.02
N HIS A 425 15.89 17.04 -0.42
CA HIS A 425 16.33 16.42 -1.66
C HIS A 425 15.12 15.89 -2.41
N PRO A 426 15.11 16.00 -3.76
CA PRO A 426 13.95 15.61 -4.56
C PRO A 426 13.63 14.13 -4.46
N VAL A 427 12.33 13.80 -4.55
CA VAL A 427 11.77 12.45 -4.45
C VAL A 427 11.79 11.76 -5.82
N MET A 428 12.00 10.45 -5.84
CA MET A 428 11.88 9.59 -7.02
C MET A 428 10.59 8.80 -6.95
N PHE A 429 9.71 8.99 -7.93
CA PHE A 429 8.50 8.21 -8.13
C PHE A 429 8.74 7.12 -9.18
N ILE A 430 8.19 5.93 -8.99
CA ILE A 430 8.24 4.85 -9.98
C ILE A 430 6.82 4.39 -10.26
N GLY A 431 6.49 4.17 -11.54
CA GLY A 431 5.18 3.65 -11.93
C GLY A 431 5.27 2.78 -13.18
N ASN A 432 4.49 1.69 -13.19
CA ASN A 432 4.42 0.76 -14.30
C ASN A 432 3.38 1.19 -15.35
N THR A 433 3.61 0.84 -16.60
CA THR A 433 2.70 1.09 -17.74
C THR A 433 1.27 0.62 -17.46
N ALA A 434 1.12 -0.52 -16.77
CA ALA A 434 -0.17 -1.07 -16.40
C ALA A 434 -0.09 -1.80 -15.04
N ASP A 435 0.01 -1.02 -13.97
CA ASP A 435 -0.24 -1.48 -12.61
C ASP A 435 -1.75 -1.44 -12.37
N ALA A 436 -2.33 -2.60 -12.03
CA ALA A 436 -3.78 -2.75 -11.85
C ALA A 436 -4.30 -2.10 -10.56
N PHE A 437 -3.42 -1.71 -9.63
CA PHE A 437 -3.75 -1.28 -8.26
C PHE A 437 -3.27 0.13 -7.94
N THR A 438 -2.17 0.57 -8.56
CA THR A 438 -1.53 1.86 -8.34
C THR A 438 -1.03 2.41 -9.67
N PRO A 439 -1.93 3.03 -10.46
CA PRO A 439 -1.68 3.34 -11.86
C PRO A 439 -0.57 4.40 -12.03
N LEU A 440 0.15 4.34 -13.15
CA LEU A 440 1.19 5.31 -13.50
C LEU A 440 0.71 6.78 -13.43
N VAL A 441 -0.57 7.02 -13.68
CA VAL A 441 -1.15 8.37 -13.60
C VAL A 441 -1.04 8.93 -12.17
N SER A 442 -1.22 8.10 -11.15
CA SER A 442 -1.06 8.53 -9.76
C SER A 442 0.39 8.90 -9.44
N ALA A 443 1.37 8.15 -9.96
CA ALA A 443 2.79 8.51 -9.83
C ALA A 443 3.08 9.88 -10.46
N LYS A 444 2.51 10.16 -11.64
CA LYS A 444 2.66 11.43 -12.35
C LYS A 444 1.99 12.58 -11.58
N ASN A 445 0.73 12.42 -11.20
CA ASN A 445 -0.03 13.45 -10.47
C ASN A 445 0.65 13.82 -9.15
N MET A 446 1.17 12.82 -8.41
CA MET A 446 1.87 13.10 -7.17
C MET A 446 3.25 13.70 -7.40
N SER A 447 3.99 13.26 -8.43
CA SER A 447 5.29 13.87 -8.77
C SER A 447 5.15 15.35 -9.14
N ASP A 448 4.10 15.74 -9.85
CA ASP A 448 3.84 17.13 -10.22
C ASP A 448 3.67 18.05 -9.00
N ALA A 449 3.21 17.50 -7.87
CA ALA A 449 3.05 18.23 -6.60
C ALA A 449 4.37 18.35 -5.79
N PHE A 450 5.39 17.52 -6.08
CA PHE A 450 6.67 17.50 -5.37
C PHE A 450 7.77 18.22 -6.16
N GLU A 451 8.23 19.37 -5.69
CA GLU A 451 9.23 20.20 -6.40
C GLU A 451 10.51 19.44 -6.69
N GLY A 452 10.89 19.39 -7.96
CA GLY A 452 12.14 18.77 -8.44
C GLY A 452 12.12 17.24 -8.50
N SER A 453 11.03 16.58 -8.14
CA SER A 453 10.86 15.12 -8.25
C SER A 453 10.97 14.63 -9.70
N ARG A 454 11.13 13.33 -9.88
CA ARG A 454 11.13 12.66 -11.19
C ARG A 454 10.33 11.38 -11.14
N VAL A 455 9.67 11.08 -12.24
CA VAL A 455 9.01 9.78 -12.46
C VAL A 455 9.91 8.90 -13.32
N LEU A 456 10.21 7.71 -12.82
CA LEU A 456 10.76 6.62 -13.62
C LEU A 456 9.59 5.77 -14.12
N HIS A 457 9.37 5.76 -15.41
CA HIS A 457 8.37 4.94 -16.06
C HIS A 457 8.96 3.56 -16.36
N VAL A 458 8.37 2.50 -15.83
CA VAL A 458 8.71 1.12 -16.17
C VAL A 458 7.67 0.57 -17.14
N ASP A 459 8.10 0.10 -18.31
CA ASP A 459 7.20 -0.50 -19.31
C ASP A 459 6.79 -1.91 -18.87
N GLY A 460 6.09 -1.96 -17.78
CA GLY A 460 5.78 -3.19 -17.05
C GLY A 460 4.32 -3.34 -16.71
N TYR A 461 4.02 -4.56 -16.34
CA TYR A 461 2.73 -4.98 -15.79
C TYR A 461 2.94 -5.48 -14.37
N GLY A 462 1.84 -5.47 -13.59
CA GLY A 462 1.88 -5.89 -12.19
C GLY A 462 2.16 -4.73 -11.24
N HIS A 463 2.13 -5.06 -9.95
CA HIS A 463 2.12 -4.08 -8.86
C HIS A 463 3.53 -3.77 -8.38
N GLY A 464 4.01 -2.55 -8.70
CA GLY A 464 5.36 -2.08 -8.40
C GLY A 464 6.42 -2.59 -9.38
N SER A 465 7.64 -2.05 -9.26
CA SER A 465 8.75 -2.30 -10.21
C SER A 465 9.79 -3.30 -9.70
N VAL A 466 9.69 -3.71 -8.44
CA VAL A 466 10.71 -4.52 -7.78
C VAL A 466 10.79 -5.92 -8.39
N GLY A 467 11.99 -6.27 -8.86
CA GLY A 467 12.27 -7.60 -9.42
C GLY A 467 11.83 -7.81 -10.86
N ILE A 468 11.26 -6.80 -11.54
CA ILE A 468 10.80 -6.92 -12.93
C ILE A 468 11.66 -6.16 -13.94
N SER A 469 12.44 -5.16 -13.49
CA SER A 469 13.32 -4.36 -14.34
C SER A 469 14.67 -4.08 -13.68
N ARG A 470 15.73 -4.58 -14.29
CA ARG A 470 17.11 -4.29 -13.88
C ARG A 470 17.44 -2.82 -14.07
N CYS A 471 16.92 -2.20 -15.14
CA CYS A 471 17.08 -0.77 -15.39
C CYS A 471 16.53 0.04 -14.21
N ALA A 472 15.33 -0.27 -13.74
CA ALA A 472 14.72 0.41 -12.59
C ALA A 472 15.53 0.17 -11.30
N ALA A 473 16.01 -1.05 -11.07
CA ALA A 473 16.86 -1.38 -9.93
C ALA A 473 18.18 -0.57 -9.93
N LEU A 474 18.84 -0.46 -11.09
CA LEU A 474 20.08 0.32 -11.24
C LEU A 474 19.85 1.83 -11.03
N ALA A 475 18.76 2.39 -11.59
CA ALA A 475 18.40 3.79 -11.38
C ALA A 475 18.12 4.09 -9.90
N THR A 476 17.43 3.18 -9.21
CA THR A 476 17.14 3.27 -7.77
C THR A 476 18.42 3.20 -6.95
N ALA A 477 19.32 2.27 -7.29
CA ALA A 477 20.61 2.14 -6.65
C ALA A 477 21.48 3.41 -6.79
N ASP A 478 21.53 3.99 -7.99
CA ASP A 478 22.28 5.22 -8.25
C ASP A 478 21.67 6.41 -7.51
N TYR A 479 20.35 6.48 -7.41
CA TYR A 479 19.68 7.50 -6.62
C TYR A 479 20.02 7.40 -5.12
N TYR A 480 20.00 6.21 -4.51
CA TYR A 480 20.39 6.07 -3.10
C TYR A 480 21.86 6.34 -2.85
N VAL A 481 22.73 5.86 -3.73
CA VAL A 481 24.20 5.93 -3.52
C VAL A 481 24.76 7.32 -3.86
N ASN A 482 24.32 7.92 -4.95
CA ASN A 482 24.89 9.14 -5.55
C ASN A 482 23.92 10.33 -5.56
N GLY A 483 22.63 10.12 -5.27
CA GLY A 483 21.59 11.14 -5.37
C GLY A 483 21.20 11.47 -6.81
N THR A 484 21.55 10.64 -7.78
CA THR A 484 21.26 10.86 -9.19
C THR A 484 19.80 10.49 -9.49
N LEU A 485 18.99 11.49 -9.78
CA LEU A 485 17.61 11.25 -10.26
C LEU A 485 17.62 10.77 -11.73
N PRO A 486 16.62 9.97 -12.14
CA PRO A 486 16.43 9.66 -13.53
C PRO A 486 16.20 10.95 -14.36
N LYS A 487 16.53 10.88 -15.64
CA LYS A 487 16.24 11.99 -16.57
C LYS A 487 14.72 12.18 -16.66
N GLU A 488 14.32 13.36 -17.12
CA GLU A 488 12.93 13.58 -17.50
C GLU A 488 12.51 12.55 -18.57
N ASP A 489 11.31 12.02 -18.46
CA ASP A 489 10.79 10.95 -19.33
C ASP A 489 11.65 9.66 -19.34
N ALA A 490 12.39 9.39 -18.28
CA ALA A 490 13.17 8.15 -18.17
C ALA A 490 12.24 6.93 -18.25
N PHE A 491 12.66 5.96 -19.05
CA PHE A 491 11.91 4.77 -19.38
C PHE A 491 12.78 3.53 -19.21
N CYS A 492 12.25 2.52 -18.55
CA CYS A 492 12.89 1.22 -18.33
C CYS A 492 12.01 0.10 -18.88
N GLU A 493 12.63 -0.80 -19.64
CA GLU A 493 11.97 -2.01 -20.15
C GLU A 493 11.95 -3.12 -19.09
N LEU A 494 11.09 -4.12 -19.33
CA LEU A 494 11.07 -5.35 -18.55
C LEU A 494 12.23 -6.26 -18.94
N ASP A 495 12.83 -6.95 -17.97
CA ASP A 495 13.82 -8.00 -18.22
C ASP A 495 13.20 -9.40 -18.25
N VAL A 496 11.96 -9.54 -17.84
CA VAL A 496 11.27 -10.83 -17.67
C VAL A 496 10.22 -11.00 -18.77
N PRO A 497 10.22 -12.13 -19.52
CA PRO A 497 9.12 -12.45 -20.42
C PRO A 497 7.80 -12.53 -19.62
N ILE A 498 6.73 -12.03 -20.20
CA ILE A 498 5.43 -11.98 -19.53
C ILE A 498 4.75 -13.35 -19.56
N LEU A 499 4.88 -14.12 -20.65
CA LEU A 499 4.37 -15.50 -20.85
C LEU A 499 5.34 -16.36 -21.66
#